data_3ecc7d5acf21d0b259fbdf3e50dd421f
#
_entry.id   3ecc7d5acf21d0b259fbdf3e50dd421f
#
_cell.length_a   1.000
_cell.length_b   1.000
_cell.length_c   1.000
_cell.angle_alpha   90.00
_cell.angle_beta   90.00
_cell.angle_gamma   90.00
#
_symmetry.space_group_name_H-M   'P 1'
#
loop_
_entity.id
_entity.type
_entity.pdbx_description
1 polymer ?
#
loop_
_entity_poly.entity_id
_entity_poly.type
_entity_poly.pdbx_seq_one_letter_code
_entity_poly.pdbx_strand_id
1 'polypeptide(L)'
;MRPEEALYCDYRGDFELSDNERKKFISNNYTVYKDLKERGLIVKIDDSGLRVYDRKTETKGQASAIVLPKDFEEQIDFTNIFGELEKGLDRRVQIGIIDSDKDVVYYVIKGMKWTETKLKEGQKSTITDDEVKELIEKGYQINSGLKFGTHYRVYNYESNHAPWLIHVIKEGINWLDIARMVRVGHGVNKTIVLAYKQKWLSIEWIKP
;
A
#
# COMPACT_ATOMS: atom_id res chain seq x y z
N MET A 1 21.45 -16.55 -10.56
CA MET A 1 21.36 -15.57 -9.46
C MET A 1 20.89 -14.26 -10.06
N ARG A 2 19.88 -13.60 -9.49
CA ARG A 2 19.44 -12.28 -9.92
C ARG A 2 20.43 -11.19 -9.48
N PRO A 3 20.48 -10.02 -10.15
CA PRO A 3 21.40 -8.94 -9.78
C PRO A 3 21.30 -8.52 -8.31
N GLU A 4 20.09 -8.43 -7.77
CA GLU A 4 19.84 -8.06 -6.39
C GLU A 4 20.35 -9.10 -5.39
N GLU A 5 20.23 -10.38 -5.73
CA GLU A 5 20.76 -11.47 -4.91
C GLU A 5 22.30 -11.45 -4.93
N ALA A 6 22.90 -11.23 -6.09
CA ALA A 6 24.35 -11.13 -6.24
C ALA A 6 24.90 -9.95 -5.43
N LEU A 7 24.27 -8.80 -5.51
CA LEU A 7 24.67 -7.60 -4.76
C LEU A 7 24.50 -7.79 -3.24
N TYR A 8 23.49 -8.55 -2.81
CA TYR A 8 23.30 -8.87 -1.40
C TYR A 8 24.36 -9.86 -0.87
N CYS A 9 24.75 -10.87 -1.66
CA CYS A 9 25.84 -11.79 -1.33
C CYS A 9 27.18 -11.04 -1.24
N ASP A 10 27.44 -10.11 -2.16
CA ASP A 10 28.60 -9.22 -2.13
C ASP A 10 28.62 -8.35 -0.85
N TYR A 11 27.50 -7.75 -0.50
CA TYR A 11 27.34 -6.97 0.73
C TYR A 11 27.63 -7.80 2.00
N ARG A 12 27.27 -9.07 2.01
CA ARG A 12 27.55 -9.99 3.11
C ARG A 12 28.97 -10.54 3.14
N GLY A 13 29.76 -10.34 2.08
CA GLY A 13 31.09 -10.91 1.94
C GLY A 13 31.12 -12.38 1.50
N ASP A 14 29.97 -12.91 1.03
CA ASP A 14 29.89 -14.29 0.54
C ASP A 14 30.49 -14.43 -0.85
N PHE A 15 30.66 -13.30 -1.57
CA PHE A 15 31.14 -13.25 -2.95
C PHE A 15 31.54 -11.80 -3.28
N GLU A 16 32.39 -11.57 -4.27
CA GLU A 16 32.89 -10.24 -4.61
C GLU A 16 32.47 -9.81 -6.02
N LEU A 17 31.82 -8.67 -6.13
CA LEU A 17 31.47 -8.01 -7.38
C LEU A 17 32.50 -6.92 -7.73
N SER A 18 32.70 -6.68 -9.00
CA SER A 18 33.43 -5.50 -9.46
C SER A 18 32.63 -4.21 -9.17
N ASP A 19 33.34 -3.08 -9.07
CA ASP A 19 32.67 -1.77 -8.84
C ASP A 19 31.70 -1.41 -9.93
N ASN A 20 31.90 -1.81 -11.16
CA ASN A 20 30.99 -1.59 -12.27
C ASN A 20 29.72 -2.41 -12.13
N GLU A 21 29.83 -3.67 -11.69
CA GLU A 21 28.66 -4.52 -11.44
C GLU A 21 27.85 -4.01 -10.24
N ARG A 22 28.51 -3.61 -9.15
CA ARG A 22 27.85 -2.99 -7.99
C ARG A 22 27.00 -1.80 -8.42
N LYS A 23 27.58 -0.86 -9.16
CA LYS A 23 26.88 0.34 -9.65
C LYS A 23 25.70 -0.01 -10.56
N LYS A 24 25.85 -1.01 -11.43
CA LYS A 24 24.80 -1.44 -12.36
C LYS A 24 23.62 -2.12 -11.66
N PHE A 25 23.85 -2.83 -10.56
CA PHE A 25 22.86 -3.64 -9.87
C PHE A 25 22.09 -2.88 -8.78
N ILE A 26 22.57 -1.69 -8.38
CA ILE A 26 21.83 -0.84 -7.43
C ILE A 26 20.51 -0.41 -8.07
N SER A 27 19.40 -0.74 -7.42
CA SER A 27 18.05 -0.45 -7.88
C SER A 27 17.10 -0.34 -6.69
N ASN A 28 15.89 0.17 -6.91
CA ASN A 28 14.84 0.17 -5.89
C ASN A 28 14.51 -1.26 -5.44
N ASN A 29 14.53 -2.23 -6.36
CA ASN A 29 14.36 -3.64 -6.03
C ASN A 29 15.42 -4.11 -5.04
N TYR A 30 16.70 -3.77 -5.28
CA TYR A 30 17.77 -4.14 -4.36
C TYR A 30 17.61 -3.51 -2.98
N THR A 31 17.26 -2.22 -2.90
CA THR A 31 17.07 -1.52 -1.64
C THR A 31 16.01 -2.23 -0.78
N VAL A 32 14.85 -2.52 -1.35
CA VAL A 32 13.77 -3.22 -0.65
C VAL A 32 14.14 -4.69 -0.36
N TYR A 33 14.81 -5.38 -1.31
CA TYR A 33 15.26 -6.74 -1.10
C TYR A 33 16.20 -6.83 0.10
N LYS A 34 17.21 -5.96 0.16
CA LYS A 34 18.18 -5.89 1.26
C LYS A 34 17.47 -5.66 2.60
N ASP A 35 16.62 -4.64 2.68
CA ASP A 35 15.89 -4.31 3.92
C ASP A 35 15.03 -5.50 4.41
N LEU A 36 14.30 -6.17 3.53
CA LEU A 36 13.50 -7.35 3.89
C LEU A 36 14.38 -8.53 4.36
N LYS A 37 15.55 -8.73 3.72
CA LYS A 37 16.50 -9.77 4.14
C LYS A 37 17.12 -9.47 5.50
N GLU A 38 17.46 -8.22 5.78
CA GLU A 38 18.02 -7.78 7.07
C GLU A 38 16.98 -7.90 8.21
N ARG A 39 15.70 -7.79 7.90
CA ARG A 39 14.58 -8.12 8.82
C ARG A 39 14.41 -9.63 9.04
N GLY A 40 15.20 -10.47 8.35
CA GLY A 40 15.20 -11.92 8.47
C GLY A 40 14.05 -12.60 7.73
N LEU A 41 13.47 -11.96 6.71
CA LEU A 41 12.43 -12.54 5.87
C LEU A 41 13.04 -13.40 4.74
N ILE A 42 12.29 -14.40 4.30
CA ILE A 42 12.64 -15.18 3.12
C ILE A 42 12.05 -14.47 1.90
N VAL A 43 12.93 -13.98 1.02
CA VAL A 43 12.54 -13.21 -0.16
C VAL A 43 13.09 -13.87 -1.42
N LYS A 44 12.23 -13.99 -2.43
CA LYS A 44 12.60 -14.35 -3.80
C LYS A 44 12.20 -13.23 -4.76
N ILE A 45 12.96 -13.05 -5.82
CA ILE A 45 12.69 -12.05 -6.85
C ILE A 45 12.26 -12.76 -8.12
N ASP A 46 11.18 -12.30 -8.74
CA ASP A 46 10.80 -12.67 -10.09
C ASP A 46 10.30 -11.44 -10.87
N ASP A 47 9.78 -11.66 -12.07
CA ASP A 47 9.35 -10.59 -12.96
C ASP A 47 8.10 -9.83 -12.46
N SER A 48 7.38 -10.37 -11.47
CA SER A 48 6.22 -9.72 -10.83
C SER A 48 6.59 -8.92 -9.57
N GLY A 49 7.85 -8.98 -9.08
CA GLY A 49 8.31 -8.25 -7.90
C GLY A 49 9.00 -9.14 -6.87
N LEU A 50 9.05 -8.64 -5.62
CA LEU A 50 9.66 -9.35 -4.50
C LEU A 50 8.59 -10.18 -3.79
N ARG A 51 8.77 -11.50 -3.80
CA ARG A 51 7.90 -12.45 -3.09
C ARG A 51 8.43 -12.72 -1.70
N VAL A 52 7.61 -12.45 -0.70
CA VAL A 52 7.92 -12.70 0.71
C VAL A 52 7.24 -13.99 1.16
N TYR A 53 7.97 -14.82 1.89
CA TYR A 53 7.49 -16.08 2.45
C TYR A 53 7.60 -16.04 3.97
N ASP A 54 6.64 -16.63 4.64
CA ASP A 54 6.71 -16.78 6.10
C ASP A 54 7.85 -17.73 6.49
N ARG A 55 8.52 -17.43 7.61
CA ARG A 55 9.71 -18.17 8.08
C ARG A 55 9.48 -19.69 8.26
N LYS A 56 8.24 -20.12 8.43
CA LYS A 56 7.84 -21.52 8.62
C LYS A 56 7.35 -22.19 7.34
N THR A 57 7.22 -21.46 6.24
CA THR A 57 6.70 -21.98 4.99
C THR A 57 7.87 -22.38 4.08
N GLU A 58 7.84 -23.60 3.56
CA GLU A 58 8.81 -23.98 2.51
C GLU A 58 8.65 -23.05 1.32
N THR A 59 9.77 -22.60 0.74
CA THR A 59 9.80 -21.68 -0.42
C THR A 59 9.20 -22.28 -1.71
N LYS A 60 8.74 -23.52 -1.66
CA LYS A 60 7.94 -24.17 -2.71
C LYS A 60 6.45 -23.85 -2.58
N GLY A 61 6.01 -23.31 -1.43
CA GLY A 61 4.64 -22.90 -1.18
C GLY A 61 4.30 -21.55 -1.81
N GLN A 62 3.08 -21.10 -1.56
CA GLN A 62 2.60 -19.80 -2.00
C GLN A 62 3.24 -18.68 -1.17
N ALA A 63 3.70 -17.61 -1.82
CA ALA A 63 4.20 -16.44 -1.12
C ALA A 63 3.10 -15.80 -0.26
N SER A 64 3.43 -15.36 0.94
CA SER A 64 2.51 -14.66 1.85
C SER A 64 2.22 -13.22 1.41
N ALA A 65 3.16 -12.62 0.69
CA ALA A 65 3.01 -11.27 0.14
C ALA A 65 3.83 -11.08 -1.14
N ILE A 66 3.40 -10.12 -1.96
CA ILE A 66 4.19 -9.53 -3.04
C ILE A 66 4.50 -8.10 -2.62
N VAL A 67 5.77 -7.70 -2.68
CA VAL A 67 6.21 -6.34 -2.39
C VAL A 67 6.62 -5.65 -3.67
N LEU A 68 6.03 -4.49 -3.93
CA LEU A 68 6.33 -3.62 -5.07
C LEU A 68 7.19 -2.46 -4.58
N PRO A 69 8.47 -2.39 -4.95
CA PRO A 69 9.32 -1.25 -4.63
C PRO A 69 8.89 0.00 -5.38
N LYS A 70 8.83 1.13 -4.68
CA LYS A 70 8.42 2.42 -5.22
C LYS A 70 9.31 3.53 -4.68
N ASP A 71 9.68 4.46 -5.54
CA ASP A 71 10.29 5.71 -5.11
C ASP A 71 9.22 6.64 -4.54
N PHE A 72 9.54 7.40 -3.50
CA PHE A 72 8.57 8.27 -2.84
C PHE A 72 8.03 9.39 -3.74
N GLU A 73 8.80 9.83 -4.74
CA GLU A 73 8.38 10.83 -5.73
C GLU A 73 7.67 10.23 -6.95
N GLU A 74 7.71 8.91 -7.12
CA GLU A 74 7.06 8.22 -8.25
C GLU A 74 5.55 8.46 -8.23
N GLN A 75 5.01 8.85 -9.38
CA GLN A 75 3.56 8.93 -9.56
C GLN A 75 2.93 7.55 -9.53
N ILE A 76 1.72 7.47 -8.97
CA ILE A 76 1.06 6.20 -8.75
C ILE A 76 0.33 5.74 -10.01
N ASP A 77 0.73 4.58 -10.53
CA ASP A 77 -0.03 3.85 -11.54
C ASP A 77 -1.08 2.94 -10.88
N PHE A 78 -2.28 3.48 -10.69
CA PHE A 78 -3.40 2.72 -10.12
C PHE A 78 -3.83 1.55 -10.99
N THR A 79 -3.65 1.61 -12.31
CA THR A 79 -3.99 0.51 -13.22
C THR A 79 -3.13 -0.71 -12.94
N ASN A 80 -1.83 -0.50 -12.74
CA ASN A 80 -0.90 -1.55 -12.36
C ASN A 80 -1.25 -2.14 -10.98
N ILE A 81 -1.54 -1.29 -9.98
CA ILE A 81 -1.90 -1.74 -8.63
C ILE A 81 -3.16 -2.61 -8.65
N PHE A 82 -4.20 -2.20 -9.37
CA PHE A 82 -5.41 -3.01 -9.51
C PHE A 82 -5.13 -4.32 -10.24
N GLY A 83 -4.28 -4.31 -11.26
CA GLY A 83 -3.84 -5.51 -11.96
C GLY A 83 -3.13 -6.51 -11.04
N GLU A 84 -2.26 -6.04 -10.14
CA GLU A 84 -1.59 -6.90 -9.16
C GLU A 84 -2.56 -7.44 -8.10
N LEU A 85 -3.52 -6.64 -7.66
CA LEU A 85 -4.56 -7.10 -6.73
C LEU A 85 -5.47 -8.16 -7.36
N GLU A 86 -5.80 -8.04 -8.65
CA GLU A 86 -6.62 -9.01 -9.37
C GLU A 86 -5.88 -10.35 -9.60
N LYS A 87 -4.57 -10.31 -9.84
CA LYS A 87 -3.74 -11.52 -9.98
C LYS A 87 -3.52 -12.26 -8.65
N GLY A 88 -3.61 -11.52 -7.54
CA GLY A 88 -3.21 -12.00 -6.22
C GLY A 88 -4.36 -12.28 -5.27
N LEU A 89 -5.47 -12.92 -5.72
CA LEU A 89 -6.69 -13.17 -4.94
C LEU A 89 -6.47 -13.70 -3.51
N ASP A 90 -5.33 -14.34 -3.22
CA ASP A 90 -4.98 -14.87 -1.89
C ASP A 90 -3.69 -14.27 -1.29
N ARG A 91 -3.12 -13.23 -1.89
CA ARG A 91 -1.83 -12.65 -1.47
C ARG A 91 -1.99 -11.21 -1.03
N ARG A 92 -1.21 -10.82 -0.05
CA ARG A 92 -1.11 -9.42 0.35
C ARG A 92 -0.25 -8.68 -0.66
N VAL A 93 -0.78 -7.63 -1.28
CA VAL A 93 0.02 -6.68 -2.06
C VAL A 93 0.56 -5.63 -1.11
N GLN A 94 1.86 -5.49 -1.07
CA GLN A 94 2.56 -4.52 -0.25
C GLN A 94 3.35 -3.55 -1.13
N ILE A 95 3.45 -2.31 -0.70
CA ILE A 95 4.30 -1.31 -1.32
C ILE A 95 5.45 -1.01 -0.37
N GLY A 96 6.68 -1.12 -0.85
CA GLY A 96 7.88 -0.64 -0.16
C GLY A 96 8.26 0.72 -0.72
N ILE A 97 7.96 1.79 0.01
CA ILE A 97 8.30 3.16 -0.40
C ILE A 97 9.71 3.48 0.11
N ILE A 98 10.56 3.88 -0.81
CA ILE A 98 11.96 4.23 -0.55
C ILE A 98 12.05 5.75 -0.52
N ASP A 99 12.60 6.31 0.55
CA ASP A 99 12.85 7.75 0.67
C ASP A 99 14.24 8.19 0.17
N SER A 100 14.55 9.48 0.31
CA SER A 100 15.82 10.06 -0.11
C SER A 100 17.04 9.47 0.59
N ASP A 101 16.87 9.02 1.84
CA ASP A 101 17.92 8.44 2.67
C ASP A 101 18.06 6.92 2.48
N LYS A 102 17.27 6.36 1.56
CA LYS A 102 17.15 4.91 1.25
C LYS A 102 16.52 4.09 2.36
N ASP A 103 15.83 4.74 3.29
CA ASP A 103 14.97 4.04 4.24
C ASP A 103 13.72 3.53 3.54
N VAL A 104 13.19 2.38 4.01
CA VAL A 104 12.02 1.73 3.40
C VAL A 104 10.86 1.67 4.38
N VAL A 105 9.72 2.22 3.96
CA VAL A 105 8.46 2.16 4.69
C VAL A 105 7.46 1.29 3.94
N TYR A 106 6.77 0.40 4.66
CA TYR A 106 5.89 -0.59 4.04
C TYR A 106 4.41 -0.32 4.31
N TYR A 107 3.62 -0.53 3.27
CA TYR A 107 2.16 -0.41 3.30
C TYR A 107 1.52 -1.65 2.70
N VAL A 108 0.41 -2.10 3.27
CA VAL A 108 -0.44 -3.11 2.64
C VAL A 108 -1.58 -2.41 1.92
N ILE A 109 -1.85 -2.86 0.69
CA ILE A 109 -2.99 -2.40 -0.11
C ILE A 109 -3.97 -3.55 -0.27
N LYS A 110 -5.26 -3.26 -0.11
CA LYS A 110 -6.35 -4.21 -0.29
C LYS A 110 -7.45 -3.57 -1.12
N GLY A 111 -8.00 -4.32 -2.05
CA GLY A 111 -9.27 -3.95 -2.68
C GLY A 111 -10.38 -3.90 -1.62
N MET A 112 -11.22 -2.87 -1.65
CA MET A 112 -12.30 -2.70 -0.69
C MET A 112 -13.65 -2.75 -1.41
N LYS A 113 -14.60 -3.45 -0.80
CA LYS A 113 -16.01 -3.46 -1.24
C LYS A 113 -16.87 -2.95 -0.09
N TRP A 114 -17.80 -2.07 -0.41
CA TRP A 114 -18.74 -1.52 0.55
C TRP A 114 -19.99 -2.39 0.60
N THR A 115 -20.38 -2.80 1.80
CA THR A 115 -21.62 -3.54 2.05
C THR A 115 -22.72 -2.55 2.46
N GLU A 116 -23.98 -2.93 2.27
CA GLU A 116 -25.09 -2.14 2.77
C GLU A 116 -25.03 -1.99 4.29
N THR A 117 -25.38 -0.81 4.78
CA THR A 117 -25.50 -0.49 6.19
C THR A 117 -26.76 0.34 6.44
N LYS A 118 -27.10 0.62 7.69
CA LYS A 118 -28.25 1.47 8.03
C LYS A 118 -27.75 2.84 8.46
N LEU A 119 -28.45 3.89 8.05
CA LEU A 119 -28.26 5.22 8.63
C LEU A 119 -28.83 5.25 10.04
N LYS A 120 -28.17 5.91 10.98
CA LYS A 120 -28.78 6.29 12.25
C LYS A 120 -29.92 7.27 12.01
N GLU A 121 -31.04 7.11 12.73
CA GLU A 121 -32.13 8.08 12.68
C GLU A 121 -31.61 9.49 12.97
N GLY A 122 -32.00 10.44 12.13
CA GLY A 122 -31.59 11.84 12.25
C GLY A 122 -30.24 12.21 11.68
N GLN A 123 -29.42 11.22 11.21
CA GLN A 123 -28.15 11.49 10.55
C GLN A 123 -28.34 11.61 9.04
N LYS A 124 -27.90 12.73 8.46
CA LYS A 124 -27.89 12.94 7.01
C LYS A 124 -26.48 13.27 6.57
N SER A 125 -26.08 12.76 5.41
CA SER A 125 -24.88 13.21 4.75
C SER A 125 -25.01 14.69 4.36
N THR A 126 -23.97 15.47 4.65
CA THR A 126 -23.88 16.87 4.24
C THR A 126 -23.26 17.05 2.87
N ILE A 127 -22.83 15.96 2.27
CA ILE A 127 -22.09 15.89 1.01
C ILE A 127 -22.84 14.96 0.06
N THR A 128 -22.98 15.37 -1.19
CA THR A 128 -23.71 14.66 -2.25
C THR A 128 -22.87 14.48 -3.52
N ASP A 129 -21.54 14.48 -3.37
CA ASP A 129 -20.63 14.34 -4.49
C ASP A 129 -20.76 12.95 -5.16
N ASP A 130 -20.65 12.92 -6.48
CA ASP A 130 -20.82 11.71 -7.28
C ASP A 130 -19.82 10.61 -6.90
N GLU A 131 -18.60 10.98 -6.46
CA GLU A 131 -17.55 10.06 -6.03
C GLU A 131 -17.95 9.20 -4.81
N VAL A 132 -18.85 9.68 -3.96
CA VAL A 132 -19.30 8.98 -2.74
C VAL A 132 -20.79 8.65 -2.75
N LYS A 133 -21.48 8.89 -3.87
CA LYS A 133 -22.91 8.65 -4.02
C LYS A 133 -23.29 7.20 -3.71
N GLU A 134 -22.51 6.23 -4.23
CA GLU A 134 -22.69 4.81 -3.92
C GLU A 134 -22.71 4.52 -2.41
N LEU A 135 -21.85 5.19 -1.64
CA LEU A 135 -21.78 5.00 -0.19
C LEU A 135 -23.02 5.55 0.52
N ILE A 136 -23.53 6.69 0.05
CA ILE A 136 -24.75 7.30 0.60
C ILE A 136 -25.94 6.39 0.33
N GLU A 137 -26.06 5.85 -0.89
CA GLU A 137 -27.11 4.90 -1.27
C GLU A 137 -27.04 3.60 -0.45
N LYS A 138 -25.83 3.16 -0.08
CA LYS A 138 -25.61 2.01 0.82
C LYS A 138 -25.79 2.33 2.31
N GLY A 139 -26.19 3.55 2.68
CA GLY A 139 -26.51 3.92 4.05
C GLY A 139 -25.33 4.42 4.89
N TYR A 140 -24.22 4.83 4.28
CA TYR A 140 -23.12 5.47 4.99
C TYR A 140 -23.35 6.97 5.15
N GLN A 141 -22.95 7.52 6.30
CA GLN A 141 -22.92 8.96 6.51
C GLN A 141 -21.58 9.53 6.05
N ILE A 142 -21.62 10.57 5.23
CA ILE A 142 -20.43 11.21 4.66
C ILE A 142 -20.32 12.65 5.16
N ASN A 143 -19.16 12.98 5.71
CA ASN A 143 -18.83 14.33 6.17
C ASN A 143 -17.46 14.75 5.60
N SER A 144 -17.17 16.06 5.63
CA SER A 144 -15.88 16.57 5.19
C SER A 144 -14.69 15.95 5.95
N GLY A 145 -13.67 15.51 5.23
CA GLY A 145 -12.41 15.00 5.74
C GLY A 145 -11.30 16.05 5.93
N LEU A 146 -11.62 17.34 5.67
CA LEU A 146 -10.64 18.43 5.59
C LEU A 146 -9.66 18.47 6.78
N LYS A 147 -10.14 18.30 8.01
CA LYS A 147 -9.27 18.34 9.20
C LYS A 147 -8.24 17.20 9.27
N PHE A 148 -8.34 16.19 8.40
CA PHE A 148 -7.42 15.07 8.29
C PHE A 148 -6.63 15.08 6.97
N GLY A 149 -6.76 16.14 6.17
CA GLY A 149 -6.10 16.23 4.86
C GLY A 149 -6.70 15.29 3.81
N THR A 150 -7.95 14.84 3.99
CA THR A 150 -8.65 13.96 3.06
C THR A 150 -9.96 14.62 2.57
N HIS A 151 -10.59 14.05 1.54
CA HIS A 151 -11.84 14.62 1.04
C HIS A 151 -13.01 14.32 1.96
N TYR A 152 -13.14 13.06 2.42
CA TYR A 152 -14.31 12.65 3.19
C TYR A 152 -13.96 11.81 4.42
N ARG A 153 -14.85 11.88 5.42
CA ARG A 153 -14.96 10.97 6.57
C ARG A 153 -16.22 10.14 6.40
N VAL A 154 -16.09 8.83 6.55
CA VAL A 154 -17.20 7.90 6.38
C VAL A 154 -17.51 7.20 7.68
N TYR A 155 -18.79 7.19 8.02
CA TYR A 155 -19.34 6.55 9.21
C TYR A 155 -20.26 5.42 8.80
N ASN A 156 -20.24 4.32 9.53
CA ASN A 156 -21.25 3.30 9.50
C ASN A 156 -22.23 3.47 10.67
N TYR A 157 -23.32 2.71 10.64
CA TYR A 157 -24.38 2.76 11.68
C TYR A 157 -23.83 2.52 13.10
N GLU A 158 -22.83 1.66 13.26
CA GLU A 158 -22.35 1.21 14.57
C GLU A 158 -21.34 2.17 15.20
N SER A 159 -20.75 3.07 14.44
CA SER A 159 -19.61 3.88 14.87
C SER A 159 -19.98 5.30 15.26
N ASN A 160 -19.58 5.71 16.47
CA ASN A 160 -19.62 7.12 16.86
C ASN A 160 -18.49 7.96 16.22
N HIS A 161 -17.44 7.30 15.74
CA HIS A 161 -16.31 7.91 15.06
C HIS A 161 -16.19 7.33 13.65
N ALA A 162 -15.81 8.15 12.68
CA ALA A 162 -15.57 7.70 11.33
C ALA A 162 -14.42 6.70 11.31
N PRO A 163 -14.60 5.43 10.92
CA PRO A 163 -13.52 4.48 10.79
C PRO A 163 -12.68 4.70 9.53
N TRP A 164 -13.22 5.36 8.51
CA TRP A 164 -12.55 5.56 7.24
C TRP A 164 -12.40 7.03 6.88
N LEU A 165 -11.26 7.33 6.24
CA LEU A 165 -10.97 8.60 5.59
C LEU A 165 -10.78 8.33 4.10
N ILE A 166 -11.59 8.96 3.25
CA ILE A 166 -11.52 8.79 1.81
C ILE A 166 -10.75 9.94 1.17
N HIS A 167 -9.79 9.58 0.32
CA HIS A 167 -9.15 10.51 -0.60
C HIS A 167 -9.49 10.11 -2.03
N VAL A 168 -10.11 11.03 -2.76
CA VAL A 168 -10.41 10.86 -4.19
C VAL A 168 -9.14 11.13 -4.97
N ILE A 169 -8.72 10.15 -5.74
CA ILE A 169 -7.51 10.24 -6.54
C ILE A 169 -7.78 11.01 -7.82
N LYS A 170 -7.06 12.11 -7.97
CA LYS A 170 -6.93 12.86 -9.22
C LYS A 170 -5.54 12.59 -9.80
N GLU A 171 -5.30 13.00 -11.03
CA GLU A 171 -3.99 12.85 -11.67
C GLU A 171 -2.88 13.55 -10.87
N GLY A 172 -1.66 13.00 -10.93
CA GLY A 172 -0.45 13.62 -10.37
C GLY A 172 -0.15 13.33 -8.90
N ILE A 173 -0.87 12.42 -8.24
CA ILE A 173 -0.53 12.01 -6.87
C ILE A 173 0.68 11.06 -6.86
N ASN A 174 1.59 11.25 -5.90
CA ASN A 174 2.77 10.41 -5.70
C ASN A 174 2.71 9.61 -4.38
N TRP A 175 3.70 8.74 -4.18
CA TRP A 175 3.74 7.89 -2.99
C TRP A 175 4.00 8.67 -1.70
N LEU A 176 4.68 9.82 -1.75
CA LEU A 176 4.89 10.69 -0.59
C LEU A 176 3.56 11.24 -0.06
N ASP A 177 2.66 11.63 -0.96
CA ASP A 177 1.33 12.14 -0.56
C ASP A 177 0.50 11.05 0.11
N ILE A 178 0.56 9.83 -0.41
CA ILE A 178 -0.09 8.67 0.22
C ILE A 178 0.52 8.38 1.60
N ALA A 179 1.84 8.36 1.70
CA ALA A 179 2.54 8.11 2.97
C ALA A 179 2.14 9.13 4.05
N ARG A 180 2.04 10.41 3.69
CA ARG A 180 1.57 11.48 4.58
C ARG A 180 0.13 11.24 5.05
N MET A 181 -0.78 10.90 4.14
CA MET A 181 -2.17 10.61 4.48
C MET A 181 -2.29 9.41 5.41
N VAL A 182 -1.60 8.31 5.09
CA VAL A 182 -1.61 7.11 5.93
C VAL A 182 -1.05 7.38 7.32
N ARG A 183 0.00 8.22 7.42
CA ARG A 183 0.55 8.64 8.71
C ARG A 183 -0.48 9.37 9.57
N VAL A 184 -1.24 10.28 8.98
CA VAL A 184 -2.34 10.99 9.68
C VAL A 184 -3.43 9.99 10.09
N GLY A 185 -3.88 9.14 9.17
CA GLY A 185 -4.90 8.11 9.45
C GLY A 185 -4.50 7.20 10.60
N HIS A 186 -3.26 6.69 10.59
CA HIS A 186 -2.71 5.85 11.64
C HIS A 186 -2.71 6.57 13.01
N GLY A 187 -2.29 7.84 13.05
CA GLY A 187 -2.26 8.63 14.28
C GLY A 187 -3.63 8.88 14.92
N VAL A 188 -4.71 8.72 14.16
CA VAL A 188 -6.11 8.90 14.63
C VAL A 188 -6.95 7.62 14.57
N ASN A 189 -6.32 6.46 14.41
CA ASN A 189 -6.95 5.15 14.31
C ASN A 189 -8.04 5.08 13.22
N LYS A 190 -7.70 5.53 12.02
CA LYS A 190 -8.59 5.52 10.85
C LYS A 190 -7.90 4.91 9.65
N THR A 191 -8.63 4.10 8.91
CA THR A 191 -8.13 3.52 7.65
C THR A 191 -8.26 4.54 6.52
N ILE A 192 -7.18 4.74 5.78
CA ILE A 192 -7.20 5.53 4.56
C ILE A 192 -7.78 4.67 3.44
N VAL A 193 -8.73 5.23 2.72
CA VAL A 193 -9.33 4.63 1.53
C VAL A 193 -9.12 5.57 0.34
N LEU A 194 -8.56 5.02 -0.72
CA LEU A 194 -8.33 5.71 -1.98
C LEU A 194 -9.48 5.38 -2.94
N ALA A 195 -10.15 6.40 -3.45
CA ALA A 195 -11.20 6.28 -4.45
C ALA A 195 -10.61 6.61 -5.84
N TYR A 196 -10.66 5.65 -6.78
CA TYR A 196 -10.18 5.83 -8.14
C TYR A 196 -11.14 5.16 -9.14
N LYS A 197 -11.81 5.96 -10.00
CA LYS A 197 -12.72 5.45 -11.06
C LYS A 197 -13.70 4.40 -10.53
N GLN A 198 -14.41 4.71 -9.44
CA GLN A 198 -15.38 3.85 -8.75
C GLN A 198 -14.79 2.55 -8.16
N LYS A 199 -13.47 2.43 -8.10
CA LYS A 199 -12.79 1.37 -7.37
C LYS A 199 -12.24 1.91 -6.05
N TRP A 200 -12.17 1.05 -5.04
CA TRP A 200 -11.80 1.42 -3.69
C TRP A 200 -10.63 0.58 -3.20
N LEU A 201 -9.62 1.25 -2.64
CA LEU A 201 -8.44 0.64 -2.07
C LEU A 201 -8.25 1.10 -0.63
N SER A 202 -8.19 0.19 0.33
CA SER A 202 -7.64 0.53 1.65
C SER A 202 -6.13 0.46 1.62
N ILE A 203 -5.48 1.36 2.33
CA ILE A 203 -4.03 1.37 2.52
C ILE A 203 -3.70 1.60 3.98
N GLU A 204 -2.82 0.76 4.52
CA GLU A 204 -2.43 0.76 5.92
C GLU A 204 -0.92 0.59 6.06
N TRP A 205 -0.31 1.30 7.01
CA TRP A 205 1.08 1.11 7.37
C TRP A 205 1.29 -0.25 8.06
N ILE A 206 2.38 -0.92 7.70
CA ILE A 206 2.75 -2.22 8.29
C ILE A 206 4.23 -2.28 8.65
N LYS A 207 4.57 -3.19 9.56
CA LYS A 207 5.93 -3.70 9.74
C LYS A 207 5.99 -5.08 9.11
N PRO A 208 6.76 -5.30 8.05
CA PRO A 208 6.90 -6.60 7.41
C PRO A 208 7.68 -7.60 8.28
#